data_1c7da965dc54e0b10816cc9462495e04
#
_entry.id   1c7da965dc54e0b10816cc9462495e04
#
_cell.length_a   1.000
_cell.length_b   1.000
_cell.length_c   1.000
_cell.angle_alpha   90.00
_cell.angle_beta   90.00
_cell.angle_gamma   90.00
#
_symmetry.space_group_name_H-M   'P 1'
#
loop_
_entity.id
_entity.type
_entity.pdbx_description
1 polymer ?
#
loop_
_entity_poly.entity_id
_entity_poly.type
_entity_poly.pdbx_seq_one_letter_code
_entity_poly.pdbx_strand_id
1 'polypeptide(L)'
;MIIQEINSLEMASLHVVYENLSPLDEADGKHGSCHLIEHMIGKAVDHPIAPILHENGIENDYCVNYEMVYASFTGTAKALEKLAPIIVQEIVNSDADRFTQEDFESERSAVINEVEQMNADAFQRTLGRATLEIYGLHGPEGVLEDIRAYTFDEFKKDYERLVARPSRIVYVGPRRVHFPEVEFSESRRFGQIAPCRSVWNMPENPASNDDDEYNSIVFIGTEPIVGNRDYAAMLLATNMLAASDEAILLNQLRTKEGLVYGCAGSIGTFRNAGIPVFRTASAARNTEKVMCCTSDVLENPERYLTKDLFERTKRYFGAIEKASRILRYCNCNDLVRKGMITYEHDFGGIEYPEFIESAKNYLCQGKFRPFVG
;
A
#
# COMPACT_ATOMS: atom_id res chain seq x y z
N MET A 1 -20.51 4.72 5.30
CA MET A 1 -21.55 4.43 4.27
C MET A 1 -21.45 2.99 3.78
N ILE A 2 -22.56 2.40 3.27
CA ILE A 2 -22.55 1.05 2.67
C ILE A 2 -22.46 1.19 1.14
N ILE A 3 -21.49 0.52 0.53
CA ILE A 3 -21.29 0.43 -0.92
C ILE A 3 -21.50 -1.03 -1.32
N GLN A 4 -22.35 -1.28 -2.32
CA GLN A 4 -22.57 -2.62 -2.84
C GLN A 4 -22.40 -2.63 -4.35
N GLU A 5 -21.42 -3.38 -4.85
CA GLU A 5 -21.21 -3.63 -6.27
C GLU A 5 -21.73 -5.03 -6.63
N ILE A 6 -22.57 -5.10 -7.66
CA ILE A 6 -23.15 -6.36 -8.11
C ILE A 6 -22.30 -6.90 -9.25
N ASN A 7 -21.86 -8.14 -9.12
CA ASN A 7 -21.15 -8.88 -10.17
C ASN A 7 -21.92 -10.15 -10.56
N SER A 8 -21.41 -10.87 -11.56
CA SER A 8 -22.01 -12.13 -12.05
C SER A 8 -21.25 -13.37 -11.58
N LEU A 9 -20.37 -13.23 -10.59
CA LEU A 9 -19.49 -14.32 -10.13
C LEU A 9 -20.13 -15.09 -8.97
N GLU A 10 -19.72 -16.33 -8.79
CA GLU A 10 -20.13 -17.15 -7.63
C GLU A 10 -19.28 -16.84 -6.37
N MET A 11 -18.44 -15.84 -6.46
CA MET A 11 -17.61 -15.35 -5.35
C MET A 11 -18.06 -13.98 -4.88
N ALA A 12 -17.85 -13.70 -3.62
CA ALA A 12 -18.13 -12.40 -3.01
C ALA A 12 -17.01 -11.98 -2.07
N SER A 13 -16.97 -10.70 -1.76
CA SER A 13 -16.10 -10.14 -0.75
C SER A 13 -16.80 -9.05 0.06
N LEU A 14 -16.37 -8.92 1.31
CA LEU A 14 -16.83 -7.92 2.26
C LEU A 14 -15.62 -7.20 2.83
N HIS A 15 -15.69 -5.88 2.98
CA HIS A 15 -14.68 -5.08 3.64
C HIS A 15 -15.32 -4.13 4.63
N VAL A 16 -14.75 -4.07 5.82
CA VAL A 16 -15.09 -3.07 6.85
C VAL A 16 -13.88 -2.14 6.97
N VAL A 17 -14.07 -0.86 6.66
CA VAL A 17 -12.99 0.11 6.43
C VAL A 17 -13.02 1.22 7.46
N TYR A 18 -11.88 1.54 8.03
CA TYR A 18 -11.65 2.55 9.04
C TYR A 18 -10.66 3.60 8.56
N GLU A 19 -11.14 4.67 7.92
CA GLU A 19 -10.32 5.84 7.53
C GLU A 19 -9.94 6.71 8.74
N ASN A 20 -10.64 6.57 9.84
CA ASN A 20 -10.36 7.21 11.11
C ASN A 20 -9.26 6.48 11.93
N LEU A 21 -8.81 5.31 11.44
CA LEU A 21 -7.63 4.58 11.89
C LEU A 21 -6.54 4.70 10.82
N SER A 22 -5.96 5.88 10.69
CA SER A 22 -4.94 6.18 9.70
C SER A 22 -3.59 6.38 10.39
N PRO A 23 -2.55 5.59 10.08
CA PRO A 23 -1.19 5.82 10.57
C PRO A 23 -0.67 7.23 10.28
N LEU A 24 -1.13 7.87 9.20
CA LEU A 24 -0.78 9.26 8.89
C LEU A 24 -1.29 10.29 9.91
N ASP A 25 -2.23 9.92 10.76
CA ASP A 25 -2.85 10.78 11.77
C ASP A 25 -2.46 10.40 13.19
N GLU A 26 -1.58 9.42 13.35
CA GLU A 26 -1.04 9.05 14.66
C GLU A 26 -0.21 10.20 15.23
N ALA A 27 -0.40 10.46 16.50
CA ALA A 27 0.39 11.47 17.21
C ALA A 27 1.81 10.96 17.48
N ASP A 28 2.75 11.89 17.66
CA ASP A 28 4.09 11.57 18.12
C ASP A 28 4.03 10.71 19.40
N GLY A 29 4.81 9.65 19.44
CA GLY A 29 4.81 8.67 20.54
C GLY A 29 3.69 7.63 20.48
N LYS A 30 2.94 7.55 19.36
CA LYS A 30 1.87 6.57 19.14
C LYS A 30 1.93 5.86 17.79
N HIS A 31 3.04 5.97 17.08
CA HIS A 31 3.18 5.32 15.76
C HIS A 31 3.17 3.80 15.91
N GLY A 32 2.15 3.16 15.31
CA GLY A 32 1.85 1.73 15.41
C GLY A 32 0.63 1.41 16.27
N SER A 33 -0.05 2.41 16.83
CA SER A 33 -1.32 2.20 17.54
C SER A 33 -2.41 1.69 16.61
N CYS A 34 -2.47 2.17 15.36
CA CYS A 34 -3.39 1.68 14.32
C CYS A 34 -3.12 0.22 13.95
N HIS A 35 -1.85 -0.18 13.87
CA HIS A 35 -1.44 -1.55 13.60
C HIS A 35 -1.88 -2.49 14.73
N LEU A 36 -1.63 -2.10 15.99
CA LEU A 36 -2.08 -2.92 17.12
C LEU A 36 -3.62 -3.00 17.22
N ILE A 37 -4.34 -1.92 16.91
CA ILE A 37 -5.81 -1.95 16.85
C ILE A 37 -6.29 -2.88 15.73
N GLU A 38 -5.60 -2.95 14.61
CA GLU A 38 -5.90 -3.87 13.50
C GLU A 38 -5.80 -5.33 13.97
N HIS A 39 -4.72 -5.73 14.65
CA HIS A 39 -4.58 -7.06 15.27
C HIS A 39 -5.72 -7.36 16.26
N MET A 40 -6.09 -6.37 17.06
CA MET A 40 -7.18 -6.52 18.04
C MET A 40 -8.57 -6.62 17.37
N ILE A 41 -8.78 -5.97 16.22
CA ILE A 41 -9.99 -6.19 15.40
C ILE A 41 -10.01 -7.63 14.90
N GLY A 42 -8.88 -8.16 14.40
CA GLY A 42 -8.73 -9.56 14.03
C GLY A 42 -9.11 -10.50 15.16
N LYS A 43 -8.53 -10.29 16.33
CA LYS A 43 -8.83 -11.08 17.53
C LYS A 43 -10.32 -11.01 17.95
N ALA A 44 -10.94 -9.83 17.80
CA ALA A 44 -12.36 -9.64 18.11
C ALA A 44 -13.27 -10.47 17.21
N VAL A 45 -12.92 -10.64 15.96
CA VAL A 45 -13.68 -11.42 14.97
C VAL A 45 -13.33 -12.90 15.06
N ASP A 46 -12.08 -13.23 15.12
CA ASP A 46 -11.59 -14.60 15.03
C ASP A 46 -12.07 -15.44 16.24
N HIS A 47 -12.12 -14.85 17.42
CA HIS A 47 -12.50 -15.59 18.61
C HIS A 47 -13.94 -16.14 18.57
N PRO A 48 -14.98 -15.34 18.22
CA PRO A 48 -16.35 -15.85 18.23
C PRO A 48 -16.77 -16.57 16.94
N ILE A 49 -16.25 -16.16 15.76
CA ILE A 49 -16.77 -16.63 14.48
C ILE A 49 -15.77 -17.33 13.55
N ALA A 50 -14.49 -17.43 13.90
CA ALA A 50 -13.51 -18.12 13.06
C ALA A 50 -13.91 -19.55 12.68
N PRO A 51 -14.47 -20.40 13.58
CA PRO A 51 -14.92 -21.72 13.20
C PRO A 51 -16.02 -21.66 12.11
N ILE A 52 -16.93 -20.68 12.20
CA ILE A 52 -18.02 -20.51 11.24
C ILE A 52 -17.47 -20.03 9.89
N LEU A 53 -16.48 -19.12 9.88
CA LEU A 53 -15.82 -18.65 8.66
C LEU A 53 -15.12 -19.82 7.98
N HIS A 54 -14.33 -20.59 8.74
CA HIS A 54 -13.59 -21.74 8.24
C HIS A 54 -14.51 -22.82 7.65
N GLU A 55 -15.57 -23.22 8.35
CA GLU A 55 -16.55 -24.20 7.87
C GLU A 55 -17.26 -23.77 6.58
N ASN A 56 -17.38 -22.46 6.32
CA ASN A 56 -18.02 -21.91 5.14
C ASN A 56 -17.02 -21.52 4.04
N GLY A 57 -15.71 -21.79 4.22
CA GLY A 57 -14.66 -21.48 3.26
C GLY A 57 -14.54 -19.97 3.03
N ILE A 58 -14.68 -19.17 4.08
CA ILE A 58 -14.44 -17.72 4.05
C ILE A 58 -13.03 -17.49 4.57
N GLU A 59 -12.22 -16.87 3.74
CA GLU A 59 -10.91 -16.35 4.08
C GLU A 59 -11.05 -14.93 4.63
N ASN A 60 -10.34 -14.62 5.68
CA ASN A 60 -10.26 -13.30 6.28
C ASN A 60 -8.83 -12.78 6.28
N ASP A 61 -8.70 -11.49 6.18
CA ASP A 61 -7.44 -10.76 6.20
C ASP A 61 -7.67 -9.39 6.85
N TYR A 62 -6.71 -8.94 7.64
CA TYR A 62 -6.71 -7.64 8.28
C TYR A 62 -5.51 -6.87 7.78
N CYS A 63 -5.66 -5.58 7.57
CA CYS A 63 -4.59 -4.80 6.96
C CYS A 63 -4.60 -3.38 7.48
N VAL A 64 -3.42 -2.92 7.85
CA VAL A 64 -3.11 -1.51 8.05
C VAL A 64 -2.30 -1.00 6.85
N ASN A 65 -2.67 0.14 6.32
CA ASN A 65 -1.87 0.88 5.36
C ASN A 65 -1.77 2.34 5.81
N TYR A 66 -1.05 3.19 5.10
CA TYR A 66 -0.86 4.58 5.51
C TYR A 66 -2.15 5.35 5.79
N GLU A 67 -3.24 5.01 5.13
CA GLU A 67 -4.47 5.81 5.13
C GLU A 67 -5.60 5.22 5.95
N MET A 68 -5.55 3.92 6.26
CA MET A 68 -6.67 3.23 6.89
C MET A 68 -6.28 1.88 7.47
N VAL A 69 -7.16 1.37 8.32
CA VAL A 69 -7.25 -0.05 8.67
C VAL A 69 -8.50 -0.64 7.99
N TYR A 70 -8.43 -1.88 7.56
CA TYR A 70 -9.60 -2.60 7.07
C TYR A 70 -9.55 -4.09 7.37
N ALA A 71 -10.73 -4.66 7.60
CA ALA A 71 -10.95 -6.10 7.66
C ALA A 71 -11.58 -6.57 6.35
N SER A 72 -11.11 -7.67 5.81
CA SER A 72 -11.46 -8.21 4.50
C SER A 72 -11.87 -9.67 4.60
N PHE A 73 -12.96 -10.03 3.94
CA PHE A 73 -13.52 -11.39 3.94
C PHE A 73 -13.85 -11.78 2.52
N THR A 74 -13.37 -12.95 2.08
CA THR A 74 -13.59 -13.47 0.73
C THR A 74 -14.07 -14.90 0.77
N GLY A 75 -15.04 -15.25 -0.04
CA GLY A 75 -15.58 -16.60 -0.10
C GLY A 75 -16.62 -16.77 -1.18
N THR A 76 -17.35 -17.91 -1.14
CA THR A 76 -18.45 -18.09 -2.07
C THR A 76 -19.56 -17.08 -1.78
N ALA A 77 -20.23 -16.63 -2.84
CA ALA A 77 -21.34 -15.68 -2.73
C ALA A 77 -22.41 -16.17 -1.75
N LYS A 78 -22.75 -17.46 -1.80
CA LYS A 78 -23.75 -18.07 -0.93
C LYS A 78 -23.37 -17.99 0.56
N ALA A 79 -22.10 -18.20 0.87
CA ALA A 79 -21.60 -18.12 2.25
C ALA A 79 -21.60 -16.67 2.74
N LEU A 80 -21.05 -15.75 1.95
CA LEU A 80 -20.95 -14.34 2.33
C LEU A 80 -22.30 -13.62 2.33
N GLU A 81 -23.23 -13.93 1.43
CA GLU A 81 -24.61 -13.40 1.52
C GLU A 81 -25.25 -13.68 2.88
N LYS A 82 -24.98 -14.85 3.46
CA LYS A 82 -25.49 -15.25 4.77
C LYS A 82 -24.71 -14.64 5.94
N LEU A 83 -23.38 -14.61 5.84
CA LEU A 83 -22.51 -14.31 6.98
C LEU A 83 -22.06 -12.84 7.04
N ALA A 84 -22.09 -12.10 5.94
CA ALA A 84 -21.65 -10.70 5.92
C ALA A 84 -22.36 -9.81 6.95
N PRO A 85 -23.70 -9.90 7.17
CA PRO A 85 -24.35 -9.14 8.23
C PRO A 85 -23.86 -9.50 9.62
N ILE A 86 -23.59 -10.80 9.87
CA ILE A 86 -23.10 -11.31 11.16
C ILE A 86 -21.68 -10.80 11.41
N ILE A 87 -20.81 -10.90 10.40
CA ILE A 87 -19.41 -10.40 10.46
C ILE A 87 -19.41 -8.91 10.81
N VAL A 88 -20.21 -8.11 10.08
CA VAL A 88 -20.31 -6.67 10.35
C VAL A 88 -20.78 -6.40 11.78
N GLN A 89 -21.79 -7.14 12.24
CA GLN A 89 -22.32 -6.97 13.58
C GLN A 89 -21.31 -7.31 14.66
N GLU A 90 -20.53 -8.39 14.49
CA GLU A 90 -19.45 -8.75 15.42
C GLU A 90 -18.36 -7.68 15.51
N ILE A 91 -17.97 -7.11 14.36
CA ILE A 91 -16.95 -6.06 14.32
C ILE A 91 -17.45 -4.77 14.99
N VAL A 92 -18.63 -4.25 14.59
CA VAL A 92 -19.11 -2.95 15.06
C VAL A 92 -19.65 -2.96 16.49
N ASN A 93 -20.08 -4.12 16.99
CA ASN A 93 -20.53 -4.29 18.36
C ASN A 93 -19.41 -4.75 19.30
N SER A 94 -18.19 -4.91 18.78
CA SER A 94 -17.07 -5.24 19.66
C SER A 94 -16.71 -4.03 20.52
N ASP A 95 -16.71 -4.20 21.83
CA ASP A 95 -16.21 -3.21 22.78
C ASP A 95 -14.83 -3.64 23.32
N ALA A 96 -14.12 -2.70 23.91
CA ALA A 96 -12.80 -2.96 24.45
C ALA A 96 -12.81 -3.82 25.73
N ASP A 97 -13.94 -3.92 26.41
CA ASP A 97 -14.07 -4.71 27.64
C ASP A 97 -14.08 -6.23 27.40
N ARG A 98 -14.25 -6.65 26.14
CA ARG A 98 -14.08 -8.06 25.76
C ARG A 98 -12.63 -8.54 25.80
N PHE A 99 -11.66 -7.65 25.82
CA PHE A 99 -10.23 -7.98 25.84
C PHE A 99 -9.67 -7.96 27.26
N THR A 100 -8.81 -8.89 27.53
CA THR A 100 -8.00 -8.92 28.75
C THR A 100 -6.67 -8.21 28.53
N GLN A 101 -5.97 -7.88 29.62
CA GLN A 101 -4.58 -7.41 29.56
C GLN A 101 -3.69 -8.44 28.85
N GLU A 102 -3.92 -9.74 29.07
CA GLU A 102 -3.15 -10.82 28.44
C GLU A 102 -3.36 -10.86 26.92
N ASP A 103 -4.58 -10.67 26.44
CA ASP A 103 -4.88 -10.56 25.02
C ASP A 103 -4.11 -9.42 24.36
N PHE A 104 -4.14 -8.26 24.98
CA PHE A 104 -3.44 -7.07 24.51
C PHE A 104 -1.90 -7.29 24.48
N GLU A 105 -1.31 -7.84 25.54
CA GLU A 105 0.14 -8.10 25.61
C GLU A 105 0.58 -9.16 24.58
N SER A 106 -0.26 -10.15 24.31
CA SER A 106 -0.02 -11.17 23.30
C SER A 106 0.05 -10.55 21.91
N GLU A 107 -0.97 -9.74 21.53
CA GLU A 107 -1.00 -9.09 20.22
C GLU A 107 0.09 -8.01 20.09
N ARG A 108 0.36 -7.24 21.16
CA ARG A 108 1.47 -6.28 21.18
C ARG A 108 2.80 -6.96 20.92
N SER A 109 3.01 -8.14 21.49
CA SER A 109 4.23 -8.94 21.25
C SER A 109 4.29 -9.44 19.80
N ALA A 110 3.15 -9.82 19.21
CA ALA A 110 3.10 -10.23 17.80
C ALA A 110 3.46 -9.07 16.87
N VAL A 111 2.87 -7.89 17.07
CA VAL A 111 3.18 -6.67 16.31
C VAL A 111 4.65 -6.27 16.46
N ILE A 112 5.22 -6.32 17.67
CA ILE A 112 6.65 -6.06 17.88
C ILE A 112 7.51 -7.01 17.05
N ASN A 113 7.22 -8.32 17.07
CA ASN A 113 7.95 -9.31 16.29
C ASN A 113 7.85 -9.07 14.79
N GLU A 114 6.68 -8.68 14.30
CA GLU A 114 6.46 -8.35 12.89
C GLU A 114 7.29 -7.12 12.47
N VAL A 115 7.24 -6.04 13.24
CA VAL A 115 8.03 -4.84 12.97
C VAL A 115 9.54 -5.12 13.05
N GLU A 116 9.99 -5.96 13.98
CA GLU A 116 11.39 -6.40 14.04
C GLU A 116 11.80 -7.19 12.79
N GLN A 117 10.94 -8.07 12.28
CA GLN A 117 11.19 -8.79 11.02
C GLN A 117 11.21 -7.84 9.82
N MET A 118 10.29 -6.89 9.73
CA MET A 118 10.29 -5.88 8.66
C MET A 118 11.56 -5.02 8.72
N ASN A 119 12.00 -4.62 9.91
CA ASN A 119 13.24 -3.86 10.09
C ASN A 119 14.51 -4.68 9.79
N ALA A 120 14.45 -6.00 9.87
CA ALA A 120 15.54 -6.88 9.45
C ALA A 120 15.64 -7.00 7.91
N ASP A 121 14.53 -6.81 7.18
CA ASP A 121 14.56 -6.78 5.72
C ASP A 121 15.22 -5.50 5.21
N ALA A 122 16.33 -5.64 4.47
CA ALA A 122 17.10 -4.49 3.98
C ALA A 122 16.29 -3.55 3.08
N PHE A 123 15.37 -4.09 2.28
CA PHE A 123 14.53 -3.26 1.40
C PHE A 123 13.51 -2.47 2.22
N GLN A 124 12.77 -3.11 3.12
CA GLN A 124 11.77 -2.45 3.96
C GLN A 124 12.42 -1.36 4.83
N ARG A 125 13.53 -1.67 5.47
CA ARG A 125 14.32 -0.71 6.24
C ARG A 125 14.75 0.49 5.41
N THR A 126 15.27 0.26 4.19
CA THR A 126 15.73 1.34 3.30
C THR A 126 14.57 2.19 2.80
N LEU A 127 13.43 1.58 2.46
CA LEU A 127 12.22 2.27 2.04
C LEU A 127 11.62 3.11 3.19
N GLY A 128 11.51 2.54 4.38
CA GLY A 128 11.02 3.25 5.57
C GLY A 128 11.86 4.49 5.89
N ARG A 129 13.21 4.33 5.87
CA ARG A 129 14.12 5.47 6.03
C ARG A 129 13.93 6.53 4.94
N ALA A 130 13.82 6.12 3.67
CA ALA A 130 13.62 7.05 2.55
C ALA A 130 12.30 7.82 2.68
N THR A 131 11.22 7.14 3.05
CA THR A 131 9.90 7.75 3.24
C THR A 131 9.91 8.73 4.42
N LEU A 132 10.56 8.37 5.51
CA LEU A 132 10.70 9.24 6.68
C LEU A 132 11.55 10.48 6.35
N GLU A 133 12.69 10.32 5.68
CA GLU A 133 13.59 11.43 5.37
C GLU A 133 12.99 12.43 4.36
N ILE A 134 12.27 11.96 3.35
CA ILE A 134 11.70 12.82 2.30
C ILE A 134 10.34 13.39 2.73
N TYR A 135 9.46 12.56 3.28
CA TYR A 135 8.06 12.91 3.52
C TYR A 135 7.71 13.11 5.01
N GLY A 136 8.62 12.75 5.93
CA GLY A 136 8.36 12.78 7.37
C GLY A 136 7.33 11.74 7.82
N LEU A 137 7.18 10.65 7.06
CA LEU A 137 6.17 9.62 7.32
C LEU A 137 6.83 8.37 7.89
N HIS A 138 6.38 7.95 9.06
CA HIS A 138 6.65 6.61 9.56
C HIS A 138 5.83 5.57 8.75
N GLY A 139 6.35 4.35 8.63
CA GLY A 139 5.64 3.26 8.00
C GLY A 139 4.36 2.89 8.77
N PRO A 140 3.36 2.30 8.09
CA PRO A 140 2.11 1.87 8.74
C PRO A 140 2.34 0.80 9.81
N GLU A 141 3.45 0.08 9.74
CA GLU A 141 3.91 -0.88 10.75
C GLU A 141 4.19 -0.23 12.11
N GLY A 142 4.54 1.06 12.14
CA GLY A 142 4.79 1.84 13.34
C GLY A 142 6.25 1.86 13.80
N VAL A 143 6.46 2.37 15.01
CA VAL A 143 7.76 2.56 15.66
C VAL A 143 7.83 1.67 16.90
N LEU A 144 8.88 0.85 17.02
CA LEU A 144 9.01 -0.15 18.11
C LEU A 144 8.92 0.45 19.49
N GLU A 145 9.53 1.61 19.72
CA GLU A 145 9.51 2.31 21.00
C GLU A 145 8.10 2.75 21.38
N ASP A 146 7.35 3.27 20.42
CA ASP A 146 5.97 3.74 20.59
C ASP A 146 5.03 2.55 20.87
N ILE A 147 5.17 1.44 20.11
CA ILE A 147 4.39 0.22 20.31
C ILE A 147 4.65 -0.37 21.69
N ARG A 148 5.91 -0.39 22.16
CA ARG A 148 6.27 -0.86 23.49
C ARG A 148 5.70 0.01 24.60
N ALA A 149 5.61 1.30 24.37
CA ALA A 149 5.09 2.29 25.32
C ALA A 149 3.56 2.35 25.38
N TYR A 150 2.87 1.91 24.31
CA TYR A 150 1.42 1.96 24.21
C TYR A 150 0.76 1.03 25.23
N THR A 151 -0.11 1.59 26.07
CA THR A 151 -0.70 0.89 27.20
C THR A 151 -2.07 0.31 26.90
N PHE A 152 -2.48 -0.71 27.68
CA PHE A 152 -3.83 -1.29 27.56
C PHE A 152 -4.94 -0.27 27.82
N ASP A 153 -4.76 0.66 28.76
CA ASP A 153 -5.75 1.72 29.02
C ASP A 153 -5.88 2.72 27.86
N GLU A 154 -4.78 3.03 27.17
CA GLU A 154 -4.81 3.85 25.94
C GLU A 154 -5.48 3.11 24.81
N PHE A 155 -5.13 1.82 24.60
CA PHE A 155 -5.75 0.96 23.63
C PHE A 155 -7.28 0.92 23.83
N LYS A 156 -7.78 0.66 25.03
CA LYS A 156 -9.24 0.60 25.27
C LYS A 156 -9.93 1.90 24.85
N LYS A 157 -9.39 3.05 25.24
CA LYS A 157 -9.96 4.36 24.86
C LYS A 157 -9.97 4.59 23.35
N ASP A 158 -8.87 4.22 22.66
CA ASP A 158 -8.77 4.41 21.22
C ASP A 158 -9.67 3.41 20.49
N TYR A 159 -9.75 2.15 20.93
CA TYR A 159 -10.61 1.13 20.36
C TYR A 159 -12.09 1.50 20.43
N GLU A 160 -12.61 1.86 21.61
CA GLU A 160 -14.00 2.29 21.82
C GLU A 160 -14.37 3.50 20.96
N ARG A 161 -13.45 4.44 20.83
CA ARG A 161 -13.67 5.66 20.05
C ARG A 161 -13.71 5.41 18.55
N LEU A 162 -12.94 4.45 18.05
CA LEU A 162 -12.61 4.33 16.63
C LEU A 162 -13.28 3.13 15.95
N VAL A 163 -13.38 1.97 16.65
CA VAL A 163 -13.81 0.73 16.00
C VAL A 163 -15.33 0.59 15.87
N ALA A 164 -16.10 1.14 16.78
CA ALA A 164 -17.57 1.10 16.71
C ALA A 164 -18.16 1.81 15.47
N ARG A 165 -17.39 2.70 14.83
CA ARG A 165 -17.85 3.55 13.71
C ARG A 165 -16.94 3.42 12.49
N PRO A 166 -17.10 2.35 11.67
CA PRO A 166 -16.36 2.23 10.43
C PRO A 166 -16.69 3.40 9.48
N SER A 167 -15.78 3.75 8.62
CA SER A 167 -16.01 4.79 7.60
C SER A 167 -16.88 4.24 6.47
N ARG A 168 -16.67 2.97 6.12
CA ARG A 168 -17.39 2.29 5.04
C ARG A 168 -17.53 0.81 5.29
N ILE A 169 -18.57 0.24 4.69
CA ILE A 169 -18.73 -1.18 4.45
C ILE A 169 -18.83 -1.36 2.95
N VAL A 170 -17.96 -2.16 2.36
CA VAL A 170 -17.94 -2.45 0.93
C VAL A 170 -18.25 -3.92 0.73
N TYR A 171 -19.28 -4.21 -0.04
CA TYR A 171 -19.65 -5.57 -0.41
C TYR A 171 -19.67 -5.71 -1.93
N VAL A 172 -19.04 -6.75 -2.42
CA VAL A 172 -19.05 -7.12 -3.85
C VAL A 172 -19.55 -8.55 -3.98
N GLY A 173 -20.61 -8.75 -4.73
CA GLY A 173 -21.20 -10.07 -4.90
C GLY A 173 -22.34 -10.08 -5.92
N PRO A 174 -22.92 -11.26 -6.26
CA PRO A 174 -23.95 -11.36 -7.28
C PRO A 174 -25.30 -10.80 -6.87
N ARG A 175 -25.52 -10.60 -5.56
CA ARG A 175 -26.77 -10.10 -5.00
C ARG A 175 -26.52 -9.08 -3.90
N ARG A 176 -27.49 -8.21 -3.69
CA ARG A 176 -27.47 -7.28 -2.54
C ARG A 176 -27.69 -8.02 -1.24
N VAL A 177 -26.97 -7.57 -0.21
CA VAL A 177 -27.08 -8.05 1.18
C VAL A 177 -27.70 -6.95 2.03
N HIS A 178 -28.55 -7.34 2.95
CA HIS A 178 -29.11 -6.42 3.94
C HIS A 178 -28.20 -6.42 5.18
N PHE A 179 -27.58 -5.28 5.45
CA PHE A 179 -26.74 -5.09 6.63
C PHE A 179 -27.51 -4.54 7.81
N PRO A 180 -27.06 -4.79 9.06
CA PRO A 180 -27.63 -4.15 10.24
C PRO A 180 -27.46 -2.62 10.15
N GLU A 181 -28.17 -1.90 10.98
CA GLU A 181 -27.98 -0.47 11.14
C GLU A 181 -26.60 -0.21 11.77
N VAL A 182 -25.79 0.62 11.11
CA VAL A 182 -24.41 0.94 11.51
C VAL A 182 -24.24 2.44 11.51
N GLU A 183 -23.69 2.96 12.62
CA GLU A 183 -23.20 4.34 12.65
C GLU A 183 -21.88 4.41 11.92
N PHE A 184 -21.71 5.43 11.07
CA PHE A 184 -20.47 5.64 10.30
C PHE A 184 -19.72 6.86 10.81
N SER A 185 -18.38 6.75 10.82
CA SER A 185 -17.53 7.91 10.96
C SER A 185 -17.60 8.79 9.71
N GLU A 186 -17.28 10.07 9.84
CA GLU A 186 -17.14 10.95 8.68
C GLU A 186 -15.97 10.47 7.82
N SER A 187 -16.19 10.41 6.50
CA SER A 187 -15.10 10.16 5.55
C SER A 187 -14.14 11.33 5.57
N ARG A 188 -12.88 11.08 5.87
CA ARG A 188 -11.85 12.13 5.87
C ARG A 188 -11.46 12.50 4.44
N ARG A 189 -11.34 13.81 4.19
CA ARG A 189 -10.61 14.33 3.04
C ARG A 189 -9.17 14.52 3.47
N PHE A 190 -8.29 13.67 3.02
CA PHE A 190 -6.86 13.82 3.28
C PHE A 190 -6.32 15.04 2.52
N GLY A 191 -5.46 15.83 3.19
CA GLY A 191 -4.67 16.87 2.53
C GLY A 191 -3.65 16.25 1.57
N GLN A 192 -3.13 17.04 0.65
CA GLN A 192 -2.05 16.59 -0.22
C GLN A 192 -0.77 16.36 0.59
N ILE A 193 -0.06 15.27 0.29
CA ILE A 193 1.31 15.08 0.76
C ILE A 193 2.22 16.01 -0.02
N ALA A 194 3.15 16.64 0.68
CA ALA A 194 4.25 17.38 0.11
C ALA A 194 5.56 16.94 0.78
N PRO A 195 6.70 17.01 0.10
CA PRO A 195 7.99 16.76 0.73
C PRO A 195 8.20 17.70 1.92
N CYS A 196 8.60 17.13 3.06
CA CYS A 196 8.78 17.90 4.30
C CYS A 196 10.00 18.84 4.28
N ARG A 197 10.97 18.60 3.41
CA ARG A 197 12.21 19.36 3.33
C ARG A 197 12.58 19.66 1.89
N SER A 198 13.28 20.79 1.68
CA SER A 198 14.01 21.01 0.45
C SER A 198 15.09 19.92 0.35
N VAL A 199 14.88 19.00 -0.53
CA VAL A 199 15.70 17.80 -0.76
C VAL A 199 17.17 18.13 -1.14
N TRP A 200 17.48 19.42 -1.27
CA TRP A 200 18.73 19.96 -1.78
C TRP A 200 19.94 19.85 -0.83
N ASN A 201 19.75 19.49 0.46
CA ASN A 201 20.80 19.44 1.47
C ASN A 201 21.13 18.04 2.01
N MET A 202 20.70 16.98 1.34
CA MET A 202 21.07 15.62 1.76
C MET A 202 22.48 15.25 1.25
N PRO A 203 23.28 14.49 2.01
CA PRO A 203 24.59 14.05 1.58
C PRO A 203 24.51 13.28 0.26
N GLU A 204 25.41 13.58 -0.65
CA GLU A 204 25.48 12.99 -2.00
C GLU A 204 25.78 11.47 -2.01
N ASN A 205 26.27 10.93 -0.89
CA ASN A 205 26.55 9.51 -0.73
C ASN A 205 25.72 8.92 0.41
N PRO A 206 24.74 8.07 0.12
CA PRO A 206 24.14 7.22 1.15
C PRO A 206 25.24 6.31 1.72
N ALA A 207 25.34 6.25 3.02
CA ALA A 207 26.28 5.36 3.70
C ALA A 207 25.99 3.91 3.25
N SER A 208 26.89 3.32 2.47
CA SER A 208 26.90 1.88 2.29
C SER A 208 27.34 1.27 3.62
N ASN A 209 26.62 0.28 4.12
CA ASN A 209 27.20 -0.61 5.10
C ASN A 209 28.29 -1.41 4.40
N ASP A 210 29.55 -1.03 4.60
CA ASP A 210 30.71 -1.69 3.99
C ASP A 210 30.83 -3.19 4.35
N ASP A 211 30.08 -3.62 5.37
CA ASP A 211 30.07 -4.99 5.85
C ASP A 211 29.02 -5.90 5.18
N ASP A 212 28.07 -5.34 4.41
CA ASP A 212 27.04 -6.15 3.75
C ASP A 212 27.53 -6.63 2.36
N GLU A 213 27.49 -7.93 2.15
CA GLU A 213 27.83 -8.55 0.86
C GLU A 213 26.90 -8.08 -0.27
N TYR A 214 25.67 -7.66 0.07
CA TYR A 214 24.65 -7.13 -0.83
C TYR A 214 23.99 -5.90 -0.24
N ASN A 215 23.77 -4.90 -1.10
CA ASN A 215 23.04 -3.68 -0.77
C ASN A 215 21.65 -3.70 -1.39
N SER A 216 20.65 -3.29 -0.62
CA SER A 216 19.34 -2.87 -1.12
C SER A 216 19.43 -1.44 -1.65
N ILE A 217 18.94 -1.20 -2.85
CA ILE A 217 18.96 0.12 -3.50
C ILE A 217 17.53 0.52 -3.83
N VAL A 218 17.10 1.65 -3.27
CA VAL A 218 15.75 2.22 -3.46
C VAL A 218 15.89 3.60 -4.10
N PHE A 219 15.21 3.81 -5.21
CA PHE A 219 15.01 5.13 -5.81
C PHE A 219 13.57 5.56 -5.52
N ILE A 220 13.39 6.62 -4.78
CA ILE A 220 12.08 7.15 -4.41
C ILE A 220 11.85 8.52 -5.06
N GLY A 221 10.65 8.73 -5.61
CA GLY A 221 10.25 10.00 -6.16
C GLY A 221 10.15 11.09 -5.09
N THR A 222 10.65 12.28 -5.39
CA THR A 222 10.63 13.43 -4.47
C THR A 222 9.46 14.38 -4.74
N GLU A 223 8.74 14.17 -5.84
CA GLU A 223 7.53 14.92 -6.18
C GLU A 223 6.34 13.97 -6.26
N PRO A 224 5.31 14.20 -5.44
CA PRO A 224 4.08 13.41 -5.51
C PRO A 224 3.34 13.62 -6.82
N ILE A 225 2.92 12.54 -7.44
CA ILE A 225 2.10 12.57 -8.65
C ILE A 225 0.67 12.92 -8.24
N VAL A 226 0.16 14.03 -8.75
CA VAL A 226 -1.18 14.53 -8.43
C VAL A 226 -2.03 14.53 -9.70
N GLY A 227 -3.25 13.99 -9.59
CA GLY A 227 -4.20 13.94 -10.70
C GLY A 227 -4.18 12.64 -11.48
N ASN A 228 -5.36 12.24 -11.95
CA ASN A 228 -5.61 10.94 -12.56
C ASN A 228 -4.77 10.67 -13.80
N ARG A 229 -4.56 11.70 -14.62
CA ARG A 229 -3.90 11.56 -15.92
C ARG A 229 -2.40 11.32 -15.76
N ASP A 230 -1.74 12.13 -14.94
CA ASP A 230 -0.32 11.94 -14.62
C ASP A 230 -0.08 10.63 -13.87
N TYR A 231 -0.97 10.26 -12.96
CA TYR A 231 -0.89 9.00 -12.26
C TYR A 231 -0.95 7.80 -13.24
N ALA A 232 -1.90 7.79 -14.16
CA ALA A 232 -2.01 6.74 -15.16
C ALA A 232 -0.80 6.71 -16.11
N ALA A 233 -0.29 7.87 -16.53
CA ALA A 233 0.93 7.96 -17.33
C ALA A 233 2.15 7.41 -16.57
N MET A 234 2.29 7.77 -15.29
CA MET A 234 3.39 7.30 -14.46
C MET A 234 3.27 5.81 -14.10
N LEU A 235 2.06 5.27 -14.01
CA LEU A 235 1.86 3.83 -13.83
C LEU A 235 2.35 3.04 -15.07
N LEU A 236 2.05 3.54 -16.28
CA LEU A 236 2.63 3.02 -17.52
C LEU A 236 4.16 3.13 -17.51
N ALA A 237 4.71 4.30 -17.17
CA ALA A 237 6.16 4.53 -17.13
C ALA A 237 6.84 3.59 -16.11
N THR A 238 6.29 3.44 -14.92
CA THR A 238 6.82 2.56 -13.87
C THR A 238 6.84 1.11 -14.32
N ASN A 239 5.79 0.65 -15.02
CA ASN A 239 5.75 -0.69 -15.57
C ASN A 239 6.81 -0.89 -16.68
N MET A 240 6.92 0.05 -17.60
CA MET A 240 7.96 0.02 -18.66
C MET A 240 9.36 0.04 -18.08
N LEU A 241 9.57 0.75 -16.97
CA LEU A 241 10.88 0.89 -16.33
C LEU A 241 11.28 -0.33 -15.52
N ALA A 242 10.38 -0.87 -14.67
CA ALA A 242 10.81 -1.85 -13.66
C ALA A 242 9.79 -2.93 -13.25
N ALA A 243 8.58 -2.96 -13.81
CA ALA A 243 7.54 -3.87 -13.32
C ALA A 243 7.07 -4.92 -14.36
N SER A 244 7.84 -5.15 -15.42
CA SER A 244 7.56 -6.18 -16.43
C SER A 244 8.80 -6.97 -16.79
N ASP A 245 8.64 -8.13 -17.43
CA ASP A 245 9.75 -8.96 -17.92
C ASP A 245 10.57 -8.25 -19.03
N GLU A 246 9.95 -7.31 -19.74
CA GLU A 246 10.60 -6.46 -20.76
C GLU A 246 11.10 -5.12 -20.17
N ALA A 247 11.09 -4.98 -18.83
CA ALA A 247 11.43 -3.72 -18.17
C ALA A 247 12.83 -3.22 -18.53
N ILE A 248 12.90 -1.93 -18.76
CA ILE A 248 14.13 -1.25 -19.22
C ILE A 248 15.26 -1.42 -18.22
N LEU A 249 15.00 -1.18 -16.92
CA LEU A 249 16.00 -1.33 -15.86
C LEU A 249 16.48 -2.78 -15.73
N LEU A 250 15.56 -3.75 -15.82
CA LEU A 250 15.93 -5.17 -15.80
C LEU A 250 16.86 -5.51 -16.97
N ASN A 251 16.53 -5.03 -18.16
CA ASN A 251 17.36 -5.26 -19.35
C ASN A 251 18.74 -4.59 -19.23
N GLN A 252 18.80 -3.33 -18.78
CA GLN A 252 20.09 -2.61 -18.64
C GLN A 252 20.95 -3.23 -17.53
N LEU A 253 20.39 -3.42 -16.32
CA LEU A 253 21.17 -3.81 -15.15
C LEU A 253 21.46 -5.31 -15.09
N ARG A 254 20.52 -6.17 -15.50
CA ARG A 254 20.67 -7.62 -15.47
C ARG A 254 21.22 -8.16 -16.77
N THR A 255 20.51 -7.92 -17.89
CA THR A 255 20.79 -8.61 -19.15
C THR A 255 22.08 -8.10 -19.80
N LYS A 256 22.31 -6.80 -19.80
CA LYS A 256 23.51 -6.20 -20.43
C LYS A 256 24.70 -6.14 -19.49
N GLU A 257 24.49 -5.77 -18.23
CA GLU A 257 25.58 -5.45 -17.31
C GLU A 257 25.83 -6.54 -16.26
N GLY A 258 24.88 -7.45 -16.02
CA GLY A 258 25.01 -8.53 -15.02
C GLY A 258 25.16 -8.05 -13.58
N LEU A 259 24.62 -6.88 -13.24
CA LEU A 259 24.84 -6.22 -11.95
C LEU A 259 23.82 -6.64 -10.89
N VAL A 260 22.61 -7.02 -11.30
CA VAL A 260 21.48 -7.31 -10.41
C VAL A 260 20.78 -8.61 -10.81
N TYR A 261 20.05 -9.21 -9.89
CA TYR A 261 19.18 -10.34 -10.20
C TYR A 261 17.83 -9.88 -10.74
N GLY A 262 17.24 -8.82 -10.17
CA GLY A 262 15.94 -8.29 -10.55
C GLY A 262 15.76 -6.84 -10.17
N CYS A 263 14.74 -6.23 -10.76
CA CYS A 263 14.28 -4.89 -10.43
C CYS A 263 12.78 -4.93 -10.22
N ALA A 264 12.26 -4.04 -9.39
CA ALA A 264 10.82 -3.84 -9.24
C ALA A 264 10.50 -2.34 -9.19
N GLY A 265 9.31 -2.00 -9.67
CA GLY A 265 8.79 -0.65 -9.62
C GLY A 265 7.34 -0.65 -9.15
N SER A 266 6.98 0.33 -8.36
CA SER A 266 5.62 0.53 -7.85
C SER A 266 5.32 2.01 -7.67
N ILE A 267 4.05 2.35 -7.52
CA ILE A 267 3.63 3.67 -7.07
C ILE A 267 2.90 3.48 -5.74
N GLY A 268 3.52 3.93 -4.67
CA GLY A 268 2.86 4.07 -3.37
C GLY A 268 1.82 5.19 -3.43
N THR A 269 0.61 4.95 -2.95
CA THR A 269 -0.46 5.96 -2.95
C THR A 269 -0.70 6.46 -1.54
N PHE A 270 -0.71 7.79 -1.38
CA PHE A 270 -0.93 8.47 -0.11
C PHE A 270 -1.75 9.74 -0.35
N ARG A 271 -2.80 9.98 0.43
CA ARG A 271 -3.55 11.24 0.47
C ARG A 271 -3.80 11.89 -0.91
N ASN A 272 -4.28 11.11 -1.88
CA ASN A 272 -4.51 11.55 -3.26
C ASN A 272 -3.23 11.89 -4.05
N ALA A 273 -2.09 11.33 -3.67
CA ALA A 273 -0.85 11.46 -4.39
C ALA A 273 -0.20 10.09 -4.62
N GLY A 274 0.56 9.95 -5.68
CA GLY A 274 1.36 8.76 -5.97
C GLY A 274 2.84 9.05 -5.81
N ILE A 275 3.59 8.17 -5.16
CA ILE A 275 5.04 8.26 -5.03
C ILE A 275 5.66 7.09 -5.79
N PRO A 276 6.36 7.34 -6.91
CA PRO A 276 7.01 6.27 -7.65
C PRO A 276 8.26 5.79 -6.90
N VAL A 277 8.40 4.47 -6.82
CA VAL A 277 9.52 3.79 -6.15
C VAL A 277 10.08 2.73 -7.09
N PHE A 278 11.40 2.74 -7.29
CA PHE A 278 12.13 1.67 -7.97
C PHE A 278 13.08 1.02 -6.99
N ARG A 279 13.19 -0.30 -7.06
CA ARG A 279 14.06 -1.06 -6.16
C ARG A 279 14.84 -2.14 -6.88
N THR A 280 16.06 -2.39 -6.38
CA THR A 280 16.88 -3.52 -6.76
C THR A 280 17.83 -3.88 -5.62
N ALA A 281 18.53 -4.98 -5.76
CA ALA A 281 19.64 -5.35 -4.87
C ALA A 281 20.85 -5.76 -5.69
N SER A 282 22.04 -5.41 -5.24
CA SER A 282 23.29 -5.76 -5.89
C SER A 282 24.40 -6.07 -4.88
N ALA A 283 25.43 -6.78 -5.33
CA ALA A 283 26.66 -6.85 -4.53
C ALA A 283 27.20 -5.44 -4.26
N ALA A 284 27.70 -5.18 -3.04
CA ALA A 284 28.17 -3.87 -2.59
C ALA A 284 29.13 -3.19 -3.58
N ARG A 285 30.05 -3.96 -4.17
CA ARG A 285 31.00 -3.49 -5.21
C ARG A 285 30.35 -2.94 -6.48
N ASN A 286 29.07 -3.25 -6.74
CA ASN A 286 28.35 -2.84 -7.93
C ASN A 286 27.39 -1.66 -7.69
N THR A 287 27.20 -1.25 -6.43
CA THR A 287 26.20 -0.25 -6.03
C THR A 287 26.31 1.04 -6.81
N GLU A 288 27.49 1.63 -6.90
CA GLU A 288 27.71 2.87 -7.64
C GLU A 288 27.34 2.73 -9.12
N LYS A 289 27.74 1.62 -9.75
CA LYS A 289 27.40 1.37 -11.15
C LYS A 289 25.90 1.18 -11.37
N VAL A 290 25.21 0.50 -10.46
CA VAL A 290 23.76 0.36 -10.49
C VAL A 290 23.08 1.72 -10.36
N MET A 291 23.52 2.55 -9.41
CA MET A 291 22.99 3.90 -9.24
C MET A 291 23.19 4.75 -10.48
N CYS A 292 24.38 4.78 -11.06
CA CYS A 292 24.68 5.53 -12.29
C CYS A 292 23.82 5.07 -13.47
N CYS A 293 23.70 3.75 -13.70
CA CYS A 293 22.89 3.22 -14.80
C CYS A 293 21.40 3.51 -14.62
N THR A 294 20.89 3.41 -13.38
CA THR A 294 19.49 3.72 -13.08
C THR A 294 19.20 5.21 -13.27
N SER A 295 20.10 6.08 -12.79
CA SER A 295 19.98 7.53 -12.98
C SER A 295 20.01 7.91 -14.46
N ASP A 296 20.88 7.31 -15.29
CA ASP A 296 20.88 7.56 -16.75
C ASP A 296 19.53 7.22 -17.38
N VAL A 297 18.92 6.10 -16.97
CA VAL A 297 17.61 5.70 -17.50
C VAL A 297 16.50 6.69 -17.07
N LEU A 298 16.50 7.10 -15.81
CA LEU A 298 15.47 8.01 -15.27
C LEU A 298 15.61 9.42 -15.84
N GLU A 299 16.84 9.91 -16.02
CA GLU A 299 17.12 11.26 -16.54
C GLU A 299 16.89 11.38 -18.07
N ASN A 300 16.81 10.26 -18.78
CA ASN A 300 16.67 10.25 -20.25
C ASN A 300 15.42 9.46 -20.72
N PRO A 301 14.20 9.78 -20.24
CA PRO A 301 13.00 9.00 -20.55
C PRO A 301 12.70 8.93 -22.05
N GLU A 302 12.99 9.97 -22.85
CA GLU A 302 12.77 9.96 -24.30
C GLU A 302 13.61 8.91 -25.03
N ARG A 303 14.80 8.61 -24.49
CA ARG A 303 15.69 7.60 -25.07
C ARG A 303 15.18 6.18 -24.80
N TYR A 304 14.57 5.96 -23.65
CA TYR A 304 14.25 4.64 -23.14
C TYR A 304 12.77 4.27 -23.26
N LEU A 305 11.86 5.21 -22.99
CA LEU A 305 10.41 5.00 -23.05
C LEU A 305 9.90 5.16 -24.49
N THR A 306 10.22 4.21 -25.36
CA THR A 306 9.89 4.28 -26.79
C THR A 306 8.39 4.15 -27.05
N LYS A 307 7.92 4.72 -28.18
CA LYS A 307 6.52 4.65 -28.58
C LYS A 307 6.03 3.21 -28.75
N ASP A 308 6.86 2.33 -29.31
CA ASP A 308 6.48 0.92 -29.49
C ASP A 308 6.26 0.21 -28.15
N LEU A 309 7.17 0.41 -27.17
CA LEU A 309 7.01 -0.16 -25.84
C LEU A 309 5.79 0.44 -25.12
N PHE A 310 5.56 1.75 -25.24
CA PHE A 310 4.37 2.42 -24.68
C PHE A 310 3.08 1.80 -25.23
N GLU A 311 2.96 1.62 -26.54
CA GLU A 311 1.76 1.03 -27.15
C GLU A 311 1.54 -0.44 -26.71
N ARG A 312 2.62 -1.20 -26.52
CA ARG A 312 2.53 -2.57 -26.00
C ARG A 312 2.07 -2.58 -24.55
N THR A 313 2.65 -1.74 -23.73
CA THR A 313 2.30 -1.61 -22.30
C THR A 313 0.84 -1.13 -22.14
N LYS A 314 0.41 -0.18 -22.95
CA LYS A 314 -0.98 0.30 -22.98
C LYS A 314 -1.97 -0.85 -23.28
N ARG A 315 -1.67 -1.69 -24.29
CA ARG A 315 -2.49 -2.88 -24.59
C ARG A 315 -2.49 -3.90 -23.44
N TYR A 316 -1.35 -4.11 -22.80
CA TYR A 316 -1.23 -5.00 -21.64
C TYR A 316 -2.10 -4.54 -20.48
N PHE A 317 -2.06 -3.27 -20.12
CA PHE A 317 -2.92 -2.71 -19.06
C PHE A 317 -4.41 -2.77 -19.41
N GLY A 318 -4.77 -2.47 -20.65
CA GLY A 318 -6.15 -2.63 -21.12
C GLY A 318 -6.66 -4.08 -21.05
N ALA A 319 -5.78 -5.06 -21.26
CA ALA A 319 -6.13 -6.48 -21.09
C ALA A 319 -6.25 -6.86 -19.61
N ILE A 320 -5.30 -6.42 -18.76
CA ILE A 320 -5.35 -6.65 -17.30
C ILE A 320 -6.57 -5.97 -16.68
N GLU A 321 -6.91 -4.76 -17.08
CA GLU A 321 -8.10 -4.09 -16.59
C GLU A 321 -9.37 -4.88 -16.88
N LYS A 322 -9.50 -5.44 -18.10
CA LYS A 322 -10.62 -6.33 -18.45
C LYS A 322 -10.61 -7.60 -17.60
N ALA A 323 -9.44 -8.22 -17.42
CA ALA A 323 -9.30 -9.41 -16.58
C ALA A 323 -9.60 -9.09 -15.10
N SER A 324 -9.11 -7.96 -14.58
CA SER A 324 -9.37 -7.50 -13.22
C SER A 324 -10.84 -7.19 -12.97
N ARG A 325 -11.58 -6.71 -13.98
CA ARG A 325 -13.04 -6.58 -13.87
C ARG A 325 -13.74 -7.92 -13.67
N ILE A 326 -13.19 -8.99 -14.22
CA ILE A 326 -13.68 -10.37 -14.01
C ILE A 326 -13.23 -10.87 -12.62
N LEU A 327 -12.04 -10.49 -12.18
CA LEU A 327 -11.44 -10.91 -10.90
C LEU A 327 -11.66 -9.92 -9.74
N ARG A 328 -12.48 -8.88 -9.91
CA ARG A 328 -12.68 -7.79 -8.93
C ARG A 328 -13.15 -8.23 -7.54
N TYR A 329 -13.75 -9.42 -7.46
CA TYR A 329 -14.08 -10.01 -6.17
C TYR A 329 -12.82 -10.30 -5.31
N CYS A 330 -11.67 -10.51 -5.96
CA CYS A 330 -10.40 -10.77 -5.27
C CYS A 330 -9.63 -9.48 -4.91
N ASN A 331 -10.06 -8.32 -5.39
CA ASN A 331 -9.29 -7.09 -5.27
C ASN A 331 -10.16 -5.88 -4.91
N CYS A 332 -10.84 -5.97 -3.77
CA CYS A 332 -11.64 -4.87 -3.24
C CYS A 332 -10.81 -3.66 -2.81
N ASN A 333 -9.48 -3.79 -2.71
CA ASN A 333 -8.59 -2.66 -2.48
C ASN A 333 -8.86 -1.52 -3.47
N ASP A 334 -9.19 -1.84 -4.73
CA ASP A 334 -9.56 -0.83 -5.71
C ASP A 334 -10.91 -0.16 -5.42
N LEU A 335 -11.89 -0.89 -4.87
CA LEU A 335 -13.19 -0.32 -4.50
C LEU A 335 -13.10 0.50 -3.20
N VAL A 336 -12.33 0.01 -2.24
CA VAL A 336 -12.01 0.75 -1.02
C VAL A 336 -11.28 2.03 -1.39
N ARG A 337 -10.29 1.95 -2.28
CA ARG A 337 -9.51 3.09 -2.77
C ARG A 337 -10.32 4.01 -3.68
N LYS A 338 -11.21 3.52 -4.55
CA LYS A 338 -12.05 4.35 -5.43
C LYS A 338 -12.95 5.33 -4.68
N GLY A 339 -13.30 5.02 -3.46
CA GLY A 339 -14.01 5.98 -2.63
C GLY A 339 -13.09 7.03 -2.01
N MET A 340 -11.77 6.79 -1.92
CA MET A 340 -10.78 7.66 -1.28
C MET A 340 -9.89 8.37 -2.29
N ILE A 341 -9.48 7.66 -3.34
CA ILE A 341 -8.59 8.13 -4.40
C ILE A 341 -9.34 7.95 -5.71
N THR A 342 -9.79 9.04 -6.30
CA THR A 342 -10.51 9.04 -7.59
C THR A 342 -9.53 8.87 -8.76
N TYR A 343 -8.62 7.90 -8.70
CA TYR A 343 -7.81 7.56 -9.87
C TYR A 343 -8.60 6.60 -10.76
N GLU A 344 -9.37 7.15 -11.68
CA GLU A 344 -9.83 6.39 -12.82
C GLU A 344 -8.66 6.21 -13.78
N HIS A 345 -8.24 4.97 -13.97
CA HIS A 345 -7.18 4.65 -14.90
C HIS A 345 -7.73 4.61 -16.33
N ASP A 346 -7.87 5.76 -16.97
CA ASP A 346 -8.13 5.79 -18.42
C ASP A 346 -6.81 5.73 -19.20
N PHE A 347 -6.23 4.53 -19.25
CA PHE A 347 -5.05 4.28 -20.10
C PHE A 347 -5.34 4.49 -21.58
N GLY A 348 -6.61 4.33 -22.00
CA GLY A 348 -7.04 4.46 -23.40
C GLY A 348 -6.87 5.89 -23.94
N GLY A 349 -7.11 6.88 -23.10
CA GLY A 349 -7.05 8.29 -23.47
C GLY A 349 -5.65 8.92 -23.45
N ILE A 350 -4.60 8.21 -23.00
CA ILE A 350 -3.24 8.77 -22.94
C ILE A 350 -2.56 8.61 -24.30
N GLU A 351 -2.08 9.71 -24.87
CA GLU A 351 -1.30 9.72 -26.09
C GLU A 351 0.22 9.78 -25.78
N TYR A 352 1.06 9.21 -26.68
CA TYR A 352 2.50 9.10 -26.44
C TYR A 352 3.22 10.43 -26.17
N PRO A 353 2.94 11.55 -26.87
CA PRO A 353 3.58 12.83 -26.55
C PRO A 353 3.31 13.32 -25.13
N GLU A 354 2.09 13.15 -24.68
CA GLU A 354 1.65 13.52 -23.35
C GLU A 354 2.24 12.62 -22.26
N PHE A 355 2.27 11.30 -22.54
CA PHE A 355 2.94 10.33 -21.69
C PHE A 355 4.42 10.70 -21.44
N ILE A 356 5.14 11.08 -22.50
CA ILE A 356 6.55 11.50 -22.38
C ILE A 356 6.70 12.81 -21.61
N GLU A 357 5.77 13.75 -21.77
CA GLU A 357 5.77 14.99 -20.98
C GLU A 357 5.59 14.71 -19.49
N SER A 358 4.59 13.90 -19.11
CA SER A 358 4.41 13.47 -17.73
C SER A 358 5.65 12.71 -17.21
N ALA A 359 6.21 11.78 -17.98
CA ALA A 359 7.41 11.07 -17.59
C ALA A 359 8.59 12.03 -17.30
N LYS A 360 8.81 13.05 -18.13
CA LYS A 360 9.84 14.07 -17.90
C LYS A 360 9.59 14.86 -16.61
N ASN A 361 8.34 15.22 -16.36
CA ASN A 361 7.98 16.02 -15.19
C ASN A 361 8.27 15.29 -13.87
N TYR A 362 8.15 13.97 -13.85
CA TYR A 362 8.29 13.19 -12.63
C TYR A 362 9.55 12.32 -12.54
N LEU A 363 10.28 12.09 -13.64
CA LEU A 363 11.48 11.26 -13.63
C LEU A 363 12.78 12.09 -13.69
N CYS A 364 12.79 13.18 -14.46
CA CYS A 364 14.02 13.95 -14.77
C CYS A 364 14.40 14.96 -13.67
N GLN A 365 15.60 15.56 -13.83
CA GLN A 365 16.05 16.71 -13.04
C GLN A 365 16.13 16.47 -11.53
N GLY A 366 16.66 15.31 -11.12
CA GLY A 366 16.82 14.99 -9.71
C GLY A 366 15.52 14.72 -8.96
N LYS A 367 14.44 14.36 -9.66
CA LYS A 367 13.16 14.00 -9.08
C LYS A 367 13.16 12.67 -8.31
N PHE A 368 14.26 11.94 -8.39
CA PHE A 368 14.47 10.70 -7.65
C PHE A 368 15.68 10.80 -6.74
N ARG A 369 15.56 10.18 -5.57
CA ARG A 369 16.65 10.03 -4.61
C ARG A 369 16.99 8.57 -4.43
N PRO A 370 18.26 8.18 -4.59
CA PRO A 370 18.72 6.86 -4.22
C PRO A 370 18.96 6.76 -2.71
N PHE A 371 18.58 5.62 -2.15
CA PHE A 371 18.91 5.18 -0.79
C PHE A 371 19.54 3.80 -0.87
N VAL A 372 20.55 3.56 -0.05
CA VAL A 372 21.29 2.29 0.04
C VAL A 372 21.23 1.80 1.47
N GLY A 373 20.95 0.51 1.68
CA GLY A 373 20.91 -0.12 3.01
C GLY A 373 21.04 -1.61 2.95
#